data_78d6a9c9523a7a94e5b19b909a024098
#
_entry.id   78d6a9c9523a7a94e5b19b909a024098
#
_cell.length_a   1.000
_cell.length_b   1.000
_cell.length_c   1.000
_cell.angle_alpha   90.00
_cell.angle_beta   90.00
_cell.angle_gamma   90.00
#
_symmetry.space_group_name_H-M   'P 1'
#
loop_
_entity.id
_entity.type
_entity.pdbx_description
1 polymer ?
#
loop_
_entity_poly.entity_id
_entity_poly.type
_entity_poly.pdbx_seq_one_letter_code
_entity_poly.pdbx_strand_id
1 'polypeptide(L)'
;MVRIEHIALWTNDLDRCKQFYVRYFGAVAGGEYVNPAKGFKSMFLQFTDGARIEIMKTTTLSPVVIEPGAQRMGLTHFAVSLGSERLVDDLTLRLKNDGYPVVDGPRRTGDGYYESVVLDPDGNRVEITT
;
A
#
# COMPACT_ATOMS: atom_id res chain seq x y z
N MET A 1 -21.15 15.13 0.89
CA MET A 1 -19.78 15.38 0.37
C MET A 1 -19.25 14.06 -0.20
N VAL A 2 -18.81 14.06 -1.44
CA VAL A 2 -18.24 12.86 -2.10
C VAL A 2 -16.76 12.77 -1.73
N ARG A 3 -16.32 11.59 -1.31
CA ARG A 3 -14.91 11.31 -0.98
C ARG A 3 -14.60 9.83 -1.24
N ILE A 4 -13.34 9.51 -1.43
CA ILE A 4 -12.91 8.10 -1.42
C ILE A 4 -12.95 7.63 0.03
N GLU A 5 -13.80 6.65 0.31
CA GLU A 5 -13.94 6.08 1.65
C GLU A 5 -12.86 5.04 1.92
N HIS A 6 -12.62 4.14 0.96
CA HIS A 6 -11.52 3.16 1.02
C HIS A 6 -11.11 2.70 -0.37
N ILE A 7 -9.93 2.11 -0.44
CA ILE A 7 -9.46 1.27 -1.54
C ILE A 7 -9.28 -0.14 -1.03
N ALA A 8 -9.37 -1.14 -1.90
CA ALA A 8 -9.26 -2.54 -1.49
C ALA A 8 -8.11 -3.25 -2.21
N LEU A 9 -7.39 -4.08 -1.46
CA LEU A 9 -6.26 -4.87 -1.93
C LEU A 9 -6.51 -6.35 -1.65
N TRP A 10 -6.25 -7.21 -2.64
CA TRP A 10 -6.15 -8.63 -2.42
C TRP A 10 -4.75 -9.00 -1.89
N THR A 11 -4.71 -9.94 -0.96
CA THR A 11 -3.45 -10.52 -0.47
C THR A 11 -3.62 -12.00 -0.17
N ASN A 12 -2.56 -12.76 -0.30
CA ASN A 12 -2.53 -14.16 0.14
C ASN A 12 -2.17 -14.31 1.61
N ASP A 13 -1.70 -13.26 2.24
CA ASP A 13 -1.25 -13.25 3.63
C ASP A 13 -1.69 -11.94 4.30
N LEU A 14 -2.87 -11.99 4.95
CA LEU A 14 -3.44 -10.82 5.63
C LEU A 14 -2.52 -10.28 6.72
N ASP A 15 -1.88 -11.15 7.49
CA ASP A 15 -1.01 -10.74 8.59
C ASP A 15 0.23 -10.00 8.09
N ARG A 16 0.89 -10.53 7.07
CA ARG A 16 2.04 -9.89 6.43
C ARG A 16 1.68 -8.53 5.84
N CYS A 17 0.57 -8.45 5.11
CA CYS A 17 0.08 -7.21 4.52
C CYS A 17 -0.25 -6.17 5.61
N LYS A 18 -1.00 -6.59 6.64
CA LYS A 18 -1.30 -5.75 7.80
C LYS A 18 -0.03 -5.19 8.45
N GLN A 19 0.93 -6.06 8.76
CA GLN A 19 2.15 -5.66 9.45
C GLN A 19 2.98 -4.65 8.66
N PHE A 20 3.01 -4.77 7.33
CA PHE A 20 3.68 -3.80 6.46
C PHE A 20 3.12 -2.39 6.66
N TYR A 21 1.81 -2.22 6.53
CA TYR A 21 1.18 -0.91 6.65
C TYR A 21 1.17 -0.37 8.09
N VAL A 22 1.04 -1.24 9.09
CA VAL A 22 1.14 -0.85 10.50
C VAL A 22 2.56 -0.39 10.81
N ARG A 23 3.57 -1.17 10.42
CA ARG A 23 4.96 -0.92 10.76
C ARG A 23 5.55 0.31 10.08
N TYR A 24 5.28 0.47 8.78
CA TYR A 24 5.92 1.51 7.98
C TYR A 24 5.10 2.79 7.84
N PHE A 25 3.79 2.67 7.89
CA PHE A 25 2.88 3.81 7.65
C PHE A 25 2.03 4.17 8.87
N GLY A 26 2.20 3.49 9.99
CA GLY A 26 1.46 3.79 11.20
C GLY A 26 -0.04 3.50 11.11
N ALA A 27 -0.45 2.61 10.21
CA ALA A 27 -1.85 2.24 10.10
C ALA A 27 -2.33 1.52 11.37
N VAL A 28 -3.59 1.73 11.71
CA VAL A 28 -4.29 1.02 12.79
C VAL A 28 -5.22 -0.01 12.17
N ALA A 29 -4.99 -1.28 12.49
CA ALA A 29 -5.81 -2.37 11.99
C ALA A 29 -7.09 -2.50 12.81
N GLY A 30 -8.23 -2.62 12.13
CA GLY A 30 -9.51 -2.97 12.74
C GLY A 30 -9.64 -4.46 12.99
N GLY A 31 -10.83 -4.88 13.42
CA GLY A 31 -11.16 -6.29 13.62
C GLY A 31 -11.23 -7.08 12.33
N GLU A 32 -10.91 -8.37 12.38
CA GLU A 32 -11.01 -9.25 11.23
C GLU A 32 -12.48 -9.62 10.98
N TYR A 33 -12.93 -9.45 9.75
CA TYR A 33 -14.19 -9.99 9.25
C TYR A 33 -13.93 -11.34 8.59
N VAL A 34 -14.75 -12.33 8.91
CA VAL A 34 -14.64 -13.68 8.35
C VAL A 34 -16.00 -14.11 7.78
N ASN A 35 -15.99 -14.58 6.53
CA ASN A 35 -17.14 -15.24 5.91
C ASN A 35 -16.72 -16.65 5.47
N PRO A 36 -16.92 -17.67 6.34
CA PRO A 36 -16.46 -19.03 6.06
C PRO A 36 -17.12 -19.66 4.83
N ALA A 37 -18.39 -19.32 4.55
CA ALA A 37 -19.12 -19.85 3.40
C ALA A 37 -18.50 -19.45 2.07
N LYS A 38 -17.87 -18.26 2.01
CA LYS A 38 -17.17 -17.74 0.84
C LYS A 38 -15.65 -17.94 0.89
N GLY A 39 -15.13 -18.50 1.98
CA GLY A 39 -13.69 -18.58 2.18
C GLY A 39 -13.00 -17.20 2.19
N PHE A 40 -13.71 -16.18 2.69
CA PHE A 40 -13.31 -14.77 2.60
C PHE A 40 -12.97 -14.23 3.99
N LYS A 41 -11.90 -13.45 4.04
CA LYS A 41 -11.51 -12.67 5.22
C LYS A 41 -11.11 -11.28 4.80
N SER A 42 -11.37 -10.29 5.64
CA SER A 42 -10.91 -8.92 5.43
C SER A 42 -10.66 -8.19 6.74
N MET A 43 -9.91 -7.09 6.65
CA MET A 43 -9.81 -6.09 7.69
C MET A 43 -9.55 -4.72 7.08
N PHE A 44 -9.91 -3.69 7.82
CA PHE A 44 -9.62 -2.31 7.45
C PHE A 44 -8.38 -1.81 8.16
N LEU A 45 -7.56 -1.10 7.41
CA LEU A 45 -6.40 -0.36 7.91
C LEU A 45 -6.74 1.12 7.85
N GLN A 46 -6.63 1.80 8.97
CA GLN A 46 -7.02 3.19 9.13
C GLN A 46 -5.80 4.06 9.41
N PHE A 47 -5.72 5.19 8.73
CA PHE A 47 -4.70 6.21 8.94
C PHE A 47 -5.27 7.34 9.79
N THR A 48 -4.44 8.33 10.13
CA THR A 48 -4.88 9.51 10.89
C THR A 48 -6.00 10.27 10.18
N ASP A 49 -5.93 10.33 8.86
CA ASP A 49 -6.92 11.00 8.01
C ASP A 49 -6.97 10.33 6.63
N GLY A 50 -7.97 10.69 5.83
CA GLY A 50 -8.12 10.23 4.46
C GLY A 50 -8.82 8.88 4.32
N ALA A 51 -8.62 8.25 3.17
CA ALA A 51 -9.22 6.97 2.83
C ALA A 51 -8.60 5.82 3.63
N ARG A 52 -9.40 4.80 3.93
CA ARG A 52 -8.91 3.56 4.53
C ARG A 52 -8.40 2.60 3.46
N ILE A 53 -7.68 1.58 3.87
CA ILE A 53 -7.36 0.42 3.02
C ILE A 53 -8.09 -0.80 3.57
N GLU A 54 -8.89 -1.46 2.73
CA GLU A 54 -9.41 -2.80 3.04
C GLU A 54 -8.45 -3.84 2.46
N ILE A 55 -7.90 -4.69 3.30
CA ILE A 55 -7.10 -5.83 2.86
C ILE A 55 -7.94 -7.09 2.92
N MET A 56 -7.93 -7.88 1.86
CA MET A 56 -8.84 -8.98 1.66
C MET A 56 -8.11 -10.24 1.20
N LYS A 57 -8.61 -11.39 1.65
CA LYS A 57 -8.14 -12.70 1.23
C LYS A 57 -9.32 -13.59 0.87
N THR A 58 -9.17 -14.38 -0.19
CA THR A 58 -10.10 -15.42 -0.57
C THR A 58 -9.35 -16.68 -1.01
N THR A 59 -10.01 -17.84 -0.90
CA THR A 59 -9.42 -19.12 -1.30
C THR A 59 -9.29 -19.29 -2.81
N THR A 60 -9.98 -18.45 -3.59
CA THR A 60 -10.00 -18.51 -5.07
C THR A 60 -9.11 -17.46 -5.73
N LEU A 61 -8.24 -16.82 -4.95
CA LEU A 61 -7.38 -15.76 -5.45
C LEU A 61 -6.32 -16.31 -6.41
N SER A 62 -6.28 -15.75 -7.60
CA SER A 62 -5.26 -16.08 -8.62
C SER A 62 -4.14 -15.04 -8.59
N PRO A 63 -2.87 -15.48 -8.61
CA PRO A 63 -1.76 -14.53 -8.69
C PRO A 63 -1.77 -13.83 -10.05
N VAL A 64 -1.46 -12.53 -10.02
CA VAL A 64 -1.20 -11.75 -11.24
C VAL A 64 0.30 -11.65 -11.41
N VAL A 65 0.81 -12.17 -12.52
CA VAL A 65 2.21 -11.96 -12.91
C VAL A 65 2.28 -10.62 -13.64
N ILE A 66 2.97 -9.66 -13.02
CA ILE A 66 3.24 -8.36 -13.63
C ILE A 66 4.71 -8.35 -14.04
N GLU A 67 4.97 -8.19 -15.34
CA GLU A 67 6.33 -7.99 -15.82
C GLU A 67 6.92 -6.71 -15.22
N PRO A 68 8.17 -6.73 -14.72
CA PRO A 68 8.82 -5.55 -14.17
C PRO A 68 8.81 -4.38 -15.17
N GLY A 69 8.35 -3.22 -14.72
CA GLY A 69 8.27 -2.02 -15.57
C GLY A 69 7.08 -1.96 -16.53
N ALA A 70 6.26 -3.00 -16.60
CA ALA A 70 5.06 -2.99 -17.44
C ALA A 70 4.07 -1.95 -16.94
N GLN A 71 3.54 -1.16 -17.87
CA GLN A 71 2.46 -0.21 -17.63
C GLN A 71 1.18 -0.73 -18.27
N ARG A 72 0.10 -0.75 -17.52
CA ARG A 72 -1.20 -1.22 -18.01
C ARG A 72 -2.31 -0.29 -17.55
N MET A 73 -3.42 -0.32 -18.26
CA MET A 73 -4.60 0.45 -17.87
C MET A 73 -5.14 -0.01 -16.51
N GLY A 74 -5.72 0.92 -15.77
CA GLY A 74 -6.31 0.69 -14.47
C GLY A 74 -5.55 1.39 -13.36
N LEU A 75 -5.76 0.94 -12.12
CA LEU A 75 -5.09 1.51 -10.95
C LEU A 75 -3.59 1.19 -10.99
N THR A 76 -2.76 2.23 -10.97
CA THR A 76 -1.29 2.10 -10.98
C THR A 76 -0.72 2.02 -9.58
N HIS A 77 -1.11 2.97 -8.72
CA HIS A 77 -0.64 3.13 -7.36
C HIS A 77 -1.66 3.90 -6.53
N PHE A 78 -1.44 3.93 -5.25
CA PHE A 78 -2.00 4.95 -4.36
C PHE A 78 -0.87 5.64 -3.62
N ALA A 79 -1.10 6.88 -3.18
CA ALA A 79 -0.10 7.70 -2.53
C ALA A 79 -0.42 7.87 -1.04
N VAL A 80 0.63 7.87 -0.22
CA VAL A 80 0.57 8.16 1.21
C VAL A 80 1.43 9.39 1.48
N SER A 81 0.84 10.44 2.04
CA SER A 81 1.55 11.66 2.41
C SER A 81 2.14 11.52 3.81
N LEU A 82 3.40 11.91 3.95
CA LEU A 82 4.12 11.94 5.22
C LEU A 82 4.34 13.37 5.74
N GLY A 83 4.05 14.38 4.93
CA GLY A 83 4.10 15.79 5.33
C GLY A 83 5.47 16.45 5.25
N SER A 84 6.56 15.74 4.94
CA SER A 84 7.87 16.36 4.73
C SER A 84 8.80 15.51 3.89
N GLU A 85 9.72 16.17 3.17
CA GLU A 85 10.75 15.50 2.35
C GLU A 85 11.65 14.58 3.19
N ARG A 86 12.02 15.02 4.39
CA ARG A 86 12.84 14.23 5.31
C ARG A 86 12.17 12.90 5.66
N LEU A 87 10.87 12.91 5.94
CA LEU A 87 10.14 11.68 6.26
C LEU A 87 10.04 10.75 5.04
N VAL A 88 9.91 11.31 3.84
CA VAL A 88 9.96 10.53 2.60
C VAL A 88 11.31 9.84 2.46
N ASP A 89 12.41 10.57 2.63
CA ASP A 89 13.76 10.01 2.57
C ASP A 89 13.99 8.92 3.63
N ASP A 90 13.68 9.22 4.88
CA ASP A 90 13.91 8.32 6.00
C ASP A 90 13.12 7.00 5.84
N LEU A 91 11.85 7.08 5.48
CA LEU A 91 11.02 5.89 5.28
C LEU A 91 11.46 5.08 4.06
N THR A 92 11.77 5.76 2.96
CA THR A 92 12.24 5.08 1.75
C THR A 92 13.53 4.31 2.00
N LEU A 93 14.48 4.92 2.72
CA LEU A 93 15.73 4.27 3.09
C LEU A 93 15.50 3.09 4.02
N ARG A 94 14.63 3.24 5.00
CA ARG A 94 14.28 2.15 5.94
C ARG A 94 13.67 0.95 5.19
N LEU A 95 12.72 1.20 4.30
CA LEU A 95 12.11 0.15 3.48
C LEU A 95 13.14 -0.57 2.61
N LYS A 96 14.03 0.19 1.97
CA LYS A 96 15.13 -0.35 1.18
C LYS A 96 16.05 -1.25 2.01
N ASN A 97 16.42 -0.80 3.20
CA ASN A 97 17.30 -1.55 4.10
C ASN A 97 16.63 -2.82 4.62
N ASP A 98 15.31 -2.81 4.77
CA ASP A 98 14.52 -3.96 5.19
C ASP A 98 14.19 -4.92 4.02
N GLY A 99 14.68 -4.63 2.82
CA GLY A 99 14.57 -5.51 1.65
C GLY A 99 13.34 -5.26 0.76
N TYR A 100 12.59 -4.18 0.97
CA TYR A 100 11.49 -3.83 0.10
C TYR A 100 11.98 -3.08 -1.14
N PRO A 101 11.49 -3.42 -2.34
CA PRO A 101 11.93 -2.75 -3.57
C PRO A 101 11.55 -1.27 -3.59
N VAL A 102 12.51 -0.43 -3.89
CA VAL A 102 12.30 0.98 -4.24
C VAL A 102 12.40 1.07 -5.75
N VAL A 103 11.28 1.36 -6.40
CA VAL A 103 11.19 1.33 -7.87
C VAL A 103 11.40 2.71 -8.49
N ASP A 104 11.23 3.78 -7.72
CA ASP A 104 11.51 5.15 -8.15
C ASP A 104 11.80 6.05 -6.96
N GLY A 105 12.66 7.04 -7.15
CA GLY A 105 12.96 8.09 -6.18
C GLY A 105 13.81 7.68 -4.96
N PRO A 106 13.80 8.53 -3.91
CA PRO A 106 13.12 9.82 -3.80
C PRO A 106 13.60 10.85 -4.84
N ARG A 107 12.68 11.62 -5.40
CA ARG A 107 12.98 12.69 -6.35
C ARG A 107 11.87 13.75 -6.37
N ARG A 108 12.19 14.90 -6.88
CA ARG A 108 11.19 15.93 -7.18
C ARG A 108 10.62 15.67 -8.57
N THR A 109 9.29 15.62 -8.66
CA THR A 109 8.58 15.45 -9.92
C THR A 109 8.45 16.78 -10.67
N GLY A 110 8.13 16.69 -11.97
CA GLY A 110 7.93 17.88 -12.80
C GLY A 110 6.76 18.76 -12.38
N ASP A 111 5.79 18.20 -11.66
CA ASP A 111 4.63 18.90 -11.11
C ASP A 111 4.81 19.35 -9.65
N GLY A 112 6.02 19.21 -9.09
CA GLY A 112 6.41 19.81 -7.82
C GLY A 112 6.27 18.91 -6.58
N TYR A 113 5.89 17.65 -6.75
CA TYR A 113 5.89 16.68 -5.65
C TYR A 113 7.30 16.19 -5.34
N TYR A 114 7.53 15.85 -4.08
CA TYR A 114 8.71 15.12 -3.65
C TYR A 114 8.28 13.73 -3.20
N GLU A 115 8.73 12.70 -3.91
CA GLU A 115 8.17 11.36 -3.74
C GLU A 115 9.13 10.24 -4.08
N SER A 116 8.80 9.07 -3.55
CA SER A 116 9.35 7.79 -3.96
C SER A 116 8.23 6.80 -4.24
N VAL A 117 8.54 5.69 -4.91
CA VAL A 117 7.63 4.59 -5.13
C VAL A 117 8.28 3.31 -4.61
N VAL A 118 7.58 2.60 -3.75
CA VAL A 118 7.99 1.31 -3.19
C VAL A 118 6.97 0.24 -3.55
N LEU A 119 7.34 -1.02 -3.40
CA LEU A 119 6.41 -2.13 -3.52
C LEU A 119 6.05 -2.66 -2.14
N ASP A 120 4.76 -2.89 -1.91
CA ASP A 120 4.30 -3.62 -0.74
C ASP A 120 4.58 -5.13 -0.87
N PRO A 121 4.30 -5.98 0.14
CA PRO A 121 4.59 -7.41 0.08
C PRO A 121 3.92 -8.16 -1.07
N ASP A 122 2.83 -7.64 -1.62
CA ASP A 122 2.09 -8.23 -2.73
C ASP A 122 2.42 -7.60 -4.09
N GLY A 123 3.40 -6.69 -4.12
CA GLY A 123 3.84 -6.02 -5.35
C GLY A 123 3.00 -4.81 -5.75
N ASN A 124 2.13 -4.32 -4.88
CA ASN A 124 1.41 -3.08 -5.14
C ASN A 124 2.36 -1.89 -5.06
N ARG A 125 2.20 -0.95 -5.99
CA ARG A 125 2.95 0.31 -5.96
C ARG A 125 2.36 1.24 -4.92
N VAL A 126 3.19 1.65 -3.98
CA VAL A 126 2.85 2.65 -2.96
C VAL A 126 3.75 3.86 -3.18
N GLU A 127 3.14 4.98 -3.50
CA GLU A 127 3.84 6.25 -3.61
C GLU A 127 3.93 6.89 -2.24
N ILE A 128 5.12 7.35 -1.87
CA ILE A 128 5.39 8.02 -0.60
C ILE A 128 5.70 9.47 -0.94
N THR A 129 4.87 10.39 -0.48
CA THR A 129 4.97 11.80 -0.86
C THR A 129 4.90 12.73 0.35
N THR A 130 5.22 14.01 0.12
CA THR A 130 5.09 15.09 1.12
C THR A 130 3.65 15.51 1.35
#